data_a7746306059bd28bb4d2de8d73830d71
#
_entry.id   a7746306059bd28bb4d2de8d73830d71
#
_cell.length_a   1.000
_cell.length_b   1.000
_cell.length_c   1.000
_cell.angle_alpha   90.00
_cell.angle_beta   90.00
_cell.angle_gamma   90.00
#
_symmetry.space_group_name_H-M   'P 1'
#
loop_
_entity.id
_entity.type
_entity.pdbx_description
1 polymer ?
#
loop_
_entity_poly.entity_id
_entity_poly.type
_entity_poly.pdbx_seq_one_letter_code
_entity_poly.pdbx_strand_id
1 'polypeptide(L)'
;MNTLAAIEIRPAIASALKDGLPVVALESTLISHGLPWPVNLETALAAEKAIQEQGAVPATIAVLQGKLTVGLQEPELHDLAKAEDVLKASRRDLAVAVAQGRTAATTVAATMFLAHQAGIRVMATGGIGGAHRPSANPWDISADLFELARTPVAVVCSGAKSILDIPRTLEILETLGVPVIGYGTEEFPAFYVRSSGQAVGCRIDSPEVAAKICLEHWNLGGAGLVVAQPPPVEFALERTEFEKALALAEKQAAEGNVRGPALTPYLLDRLADATCGKVLKLNRELVVENARLAAKLAKELASRQ
;
A
#
# COMPACT_ATOMS: atom_id res chain seq x y z
N MET A 1 26.86 -19.03 9.74
CA MET A 1 26.45 -17.62 9.69
C MET A 1 25.47 -17.46 8.53
N ASN A 2 24.19 -17.29 8.84
CA ASN A 2 23.21 -16.98 7.80
C ASN A 2 23.46 -15.55 7.33
N THR A 3 24.15 -15.39 6.20
CA THR A 3 24.13 -14.12 5.46
C THR A 3 22.72 -13.97 4.88
N LEU A 4 21.88 -13.20 5.58
CA LEU A 4 20.67 -12.64 4.98
C LEU A 4 21.10 -12.01 3.64
N ALA A 5 20.34 -12.27 2.56
CA ALA A 5 20.57 -11.56 1.30
C ALA A 5 20.67 -10.07 1.63
N ALA A 6 21.81 -9.46 1.28
CA ALA A 6 22.10 -8.09 1.70
C ALA A 6 21.03 -7.16 1.09
N ILE A 7 20.28 -6.47 1.93
CA ILE A 7 19.38 -5.42 1.49
C ILE A 7 20.22 -4.22 1.11
N GLU A 8 20.12 -3.79 -0.13
CA GLU A 8 20.78 -2.59 -0.65
C GLU A 8 19.97 -1.36 -0.25
N ILE A 9 20.36 -0.73 0.84
CA ILE A 9 19.78 0.54 1.27
C ILE A 9 20.58 1.65 0.60
N ARG A 10 19.91 2.49 -0.19
CA ARG A 10 20.58 3.59 -0.90
C ARG A 10 21.20 4.58 0.10
N PRO A 11 22.36 5.18 -0.23
CA PRO A 11 23.10 6.04 0.71
C PRO A 11 22.26 7.19 1.31
N ALA A 12 21.39 7.80 0.51
CA ALA A 12 20.49 8.86 1.00
C ALA A 12 19.53 8.36 2.09
N ILE A 13 18.97 7.14 1.93
CA ILE A 13 18.08 6.53 2.91
C ILE A 13 18.88 6.11 4.16
N ALA A 14 20.03 5.49 3.97
CA ALA A 14 20.89 5.07 5.07
C ALA A 14 21.34 6.29 5.94
N SER A 15 21.71 7.41 5.29
CA SER A 15 22.05 8.65 5.98
C SER A 15 20.83 9.20 6.74
N ALA A 16 19.68 9.30 6.09
CA ALA A 16 18.47 9.81 6.70
C ALA A 16 18.09 9.03 7.98
N LEU A 17 18.13 7.68 7.91
CA LEU A 17 17.85 6.82 9.06
C LEU A 17 18.86 6.99 10.18
N LYS A 18 20.16 7.09 9.84
CA LYS A 18 21.24 7.32 10.82
C LYS A 18 21.09 8.67 11.52
N ASP A 19 20.65 9.69 10.79
CA ASP A 19 20.48 11.05 11.30
C ASP A 19 19.12 11.25 12.00
N GLY A 20 18.31 10.18 12.17
CA GLY A 20 16.99 10.22 12.80
C GLY A 20 15.94 10.98 11.99
N LEU A 21 16.17 11.16 10.68
CA LEU A 21 15.21 11.86 9.82
C LEU A 21 14.00 10.96 9.50
N PRO A 22 12.81 11.55 9.31
CA PRO A 22 11.61 10.80 8.95
C PRO A 22 11.75 10.17 7.55
N VAL A 23 11.54 8.85 7.46
CA VAL A 23 11.56 8.11 6.21
C VAL A 23 10.23 7.40 6.01
N VAL A 24 9.70 7.43 4.79
CA VAL A 24 8.45 6.75 4.41
C VAL A 24 8.71 5.77 3.29
N ALA A 25 8.38 4.50 3.51
CA ALA A 25 8.45 3.47 2.46
C ALA A 25 7.25 3.56 1.50
N LEU A 26 7.50 3.29 0.23
CA LEU A 26 6.49 3.19 -0.84
C LEU A 26 6.61 1.83 -1.53
N GLU A 27 5.45 1.20 -1.80
CA GLU A 27 5.41 -0.02 -2.60
C GLU A 27 5.68 0.25 -4.09
N SER A 28 6.07 -0.77 -4.82
CA SER A 28 6.31 -0.66 -6.26
C SER A 28 5.30 -1.44 -7.12
N THR A 29 4.42 -2.26 -6.52
CA THR A 29 3.35 -2.93 -7.28
C THR A 29 2.41 -1.92 -7.97
N LEU A 30 2.19 -0.75 -7.35
CA LEU A 30 1.44 0.34 -7.97
C LEU A 30 2.05 0.76 -9.32
N ILE A 31 3.38 0.75 -9.41
CA ILE A 31 4.14 1.18 -10.59
C ILE A 31 4.02 0.15 -11.72
N SER A 32 4.25 -1.14 -11.43
CA SER A 32 4.33 -2.16 -12.47
C SER A 32 3.02 -2.89 -12.76
N HIS A 33 2.06 -2.86 -11.85
CA HIS A 33 0.82 -3.68 -11.92
C HIS A 33 -0.46 -2.94 -11.56
N GLY A 34 -0.36 -1.67 -11.14
CA GLY A 34 -1.52 -0.94 -10.60
C GLY A 34 -2.10 0.11 -11.54
N LEU A 35 -1.26 0.78 -12.30
CA LEU A 35 -1.64 1.87 -13.19
C LEU A 35 -0.95 1.74 -14.56
N PRO A 36 -1.59 2.21 -15.65
CA PRO A 36 -0.98 2.19 -16.96
C PRO A 36 0.12 3.27 -17.10
N TRP A 37 1.07 3.04 -18.02
CA TRP A 37 2.02 4.07 -18.46
C TRP A 37 1.26 5.21 -19.19
N PRO A 38 1.62 6.49 -18.97
CA PRO A 38 2.65 7.04 -18.05
C PRO A 38 2.14 7.34 -16.63
N VAL A 39 0.84 7.11 -16.33
CA VAL A 39 0.19 7.48 -15.06
C VAL A 39 0.85 6.79 -13.86
N ASN A 40 1.36 5.56 -14.05
CA ASN A 40 2.08 4.82 -13.01
C ASN A 40 3.34 5.57 -12.51
N LEU A 41 4.20 6.02 -13.42
CA LEU A 41 5.40 6.79 -13.09
C LEU A 41 5.05 8.16 -12.48
N GLU A 42 4.12 8.87 -13.13
CA GLU A 42 3.66 10.17 -12.64
C GLU A 42 3.12 10.10 -11.21
N THR A 43 2.39 9.01 -10.88
CA THR A 43 1.86 8.78 -9.53
C THR A 43 2.98 8.48 -8.54
N ALA A 44 3.96 7.65 -8.91
CA ALA A 44 5.09 7.34 -8.05
C ALA A 44 5.90 8.61 -7.71
N LEU A 45 6.26 9.40 -8.73
CA LEU A 45 6.99 10.66 -8.55
C LEU A 45 6.19 11.68 -7.74
N ALA A 46 4.87 11.78 -7.97
CA ALA A 46 4.01 12.67 -7.20
C ALA A 46 3.91 12.26 -5.71
N ALA A 47 3.87 10.95 -5.42
CA ALA A 47 3.88 10.44 -4.06
C ALA A 47 5.22 10.73 -3.34
N GLU A 48 6.36 10.48 -4.01
CA GLU A 48 7.67 10.83 -3.47
C GLU A 48 7.80 12.35 -3.21
N LYS A 49 7.37 13.16 -4.16
CA LYS A 49 7.35 14.62 -4.01
C LYS A 49 6.49 15.07 -2.83
N ALA A 50 5.30 14.48 -2.66
CA ALA A 50 4.41 14.79 -1.54
C ALA A 50 5.05 14.49 -0.17
N ILE A 51 5.86 13.41 -0.08
CA ILE A 51 6.64 13.08 1.12
C ILE A 51 7.73 14.13 1.35
N GLN A 52 8.48 14.50 0.32
CA GLN A 52 9.55 15.50 0.40
C GLN A 52 9.01 16.89 0.80
N GLU A 53 7.88 17.31 0.25
CA GLU A 53 7.19 18.56 0.60
C GLU A 53 6.79 18.65 2.09
N GLN A 54 6.59 17.49 2.75
CA GLN A 54 6.36 17.43 4.19
C GLN A 54 7.66 17.35 5.01
N GLY A 55 8.84 17.36 4.37
CA GLY A 55 10.13 17.28 5.02
C GLY A 55 10.51 15.86 5.49
N ALA A 56 9.99 14.84 4.86
CA ALA A 56 10.39 13.44 5.04
C ALA A 56 11.10 12.90 3.79
N VAL A 57 11.77 11.77 3.91
CA VAL A 57 12.54 11.14 2.83
C VAL A 57 11.74 9.96 2.27
N PRO A 58 11.40 9.95 0.96
CA PRO A 58 10.73 8.82 0.34
C PRO A 58 11.70 7.67 0.09
N ALA A 59 11.22 6.45 0.27
CA ALA A 59 11.99 5.23 0.00
C ALA A 59 11.11 4.22 -0.75
N THR A 60 11.04 4.33 -2.08
CA THR A 60 10.38 3.33 -2.91
C THR A 60 11.19 2.04 -2.91
N ILE A 61 10.53 0.88 -2.74
CA ILE A 61 11.17 -0.43 -2.52
C ILE A 61 10.81 -1.38 -3.66
N ALA A 62 11.82 -2.06 -4.21
CA ALA A 62 11.66 -3.12 -5.22
C ALA A 62 12.80 -4.14 -5.14
N VAL A 63 12.69 -5.21 -5.93
CA VAL A 63 13.81 -6.10 -6.24
C VAL A 63 14.30 -5.76 -7.64
N LEU A 64 15.54 -5.33 -7.79
CA LEU A 64 16.15 -4.99 -9.07
C LEU A 64 17.21 -6.03 -9.43
N GLN A 65 16.95 -6.84 -10.47
CA GLN A 65 17.90 -7.89 -10.92
C GLN A 65 18.39 -8.78 -9.76
N GLY A 66 17.46 -9.21 -8.90
CA GLY A 66 17.74 -10.04 -7.73
C GLY A 66 18.28 -9.31 -6.49
N LYS A 67 18.42 -7.99 -6.52
CA LYS A 67 18.85 -7.17 -5.39
C LYS A 67 17.66 -6.56 -4.67
N LEU A 68 17.50 -6.84 -3.37
CA LEU A 68 16.50 -6.20 -2.52
C LEU A 68 16.91 -4.74 -2.32
N THR A 69 16.21 -3.79 -2.94
CA THR A 69 16.62 -2.38 -3.00
C THR A 69 15.61 -1.50 -2.27
N VAL A 70 16.12 -0.67 -1.34
CA VAL A 70 15.36 0.32 -0.57
C VAL A 70 15.80 1.72 -0.96
N GLY A 71 14.87 2.52 -1.52
CA GLY A 71 15.13 3.87 -2.00
C GLY A 71 15.53 3.90 -3.47
N LEU A 72 14.63 3.49 -4.37
CA LEU A 72 14.86 3.55 -5.82
C LEU A 72 15.16 5.00 -6.25
N GLN A 73 16.06 5.13 -7.22
CA GLN A 73 16.35 6.40 -7.88
C GLN A 73 15.38 6.64 -9.05
N GLU A 74 15.22 7.87 -9.47
CA GLU A 74 14.30 8.24 -10.56
C GLU A 74 14.51 7.44 -11.86
N PRO A 75 15.75 7.19 -12.34
CA PRO A 75 15.96 6.30 -13.51
C PRO A 75 15.45 4.88 -13.28
N GLU A 76 15.61 4.32 -12.06
CA GLU A 76 15.15 2.98 -11.70
C GLU A 76 13.61 2.91 -11.62
N LEU A 77 12.97 3.97 -11.13
CA LEU A 77 11.51 4.11 -11.17
C LEU A 77 10.99 4.13 -12.61
N HIS A 78 11.67 4.86 -13.48
CA HIS A 78 11.35 4.97 -14.89
C HIS A 78 11.48 3.62 -15.62
N ASP A 79 12.56 2.89 -15.35
CA ASP A 79 12.79 1.56 -15.94
C ASP A 79 11.73 0.57 -15.43
N LEU A 80 11.44 0.56 -14.12
CA LEU A 80 10.45 -0.31 -13.51
C LEU A 80 9.02 -0.03 -14.04
N ALA A 81 8.70 1.25 -14.31
CA ALA A 81 7.40 1.66 -14.82
C ALA A 81 7.13 1.23 -16.26
N LYS A 82 8.18 1.00 -17.05
CA LYS A 82 8.11 0.57 -18.46
C LYS A 82 8.34 -0.91 -18.67
N ALA A 83 8.91 -1.59 -17.67
CA ALA A 83 9.26 -3.00 -17.81
C ALA A 83 8.02 -3.90 -17.90
N GLU A 84 7.99 -4.78 -18.89
CA GLU A 84 6.87 -5.71 -19.12
C GLU A 84 6.99 -6.99 -18.27
N ASP A 85 8.21 -7.51 -18.04
CA ASP A 85 8.47 -8.74 -17.27
C ASP A 85 8.90 -8.43 -15.83
N VAL A 86 8.02 -7.85 -15.05
CA VAL A 86 8.23 -7.58 -13.63
C VAL A 86 7.40 -8.53 -12.78
N LEU A 87 8.06 -9.29 -11.89
CA LEU A 87 7.33 -10.15 -10.95
C LEU A 87 6.54 -9.29 -9.96
N LYS A 88 5.32 -9.71 -9.64
CA LYS A 88 4.60 -9.20 -8.48
C LYS A 88 5.03 -10.02 -7.26
N ALA A 89 5.86 -9.43 -6.40
CA ALA A 89 6.43 -10.14 -5.26
C ALA A 89 5.75 -9.77 -3.94
N SER A 90 5.15 -10.76 -3.30
CA SER A 90 4.86 -10.74 -1.88
C SER A 90 6.10 -11.22 -1.09
N ARG A 91 6.05 -11.19 0.23
CA ARG A 91 7.17 -11.63 1.08
C ARG A 91 7.70 -13.01 0.72
N ARG A 92 6.81 -13.98 0.43
CA ARG A 92 7.19 -15.36 0.05
C ARG A 92 7.97 -15.42 -1.25
N ASP A 93 7.78 -14.44 -2.15
CA ASP A 93 8.35 -14.45 -3.49
C ASP A 93 9.73 -13.79 -3.55
N LEU A 94 10.14 -13.06 -2.49
CA LEU A 94 11.41 -12.33 -2.43
C LEU A 94 12.61 -13.25 -2.64
N ALA A 95 12.64 -14.40 -1.94
CA ALA A 95 13.74 -15.36 -2.06
C ALA A 95 13.85 -15.92 -3.49
N VAL A 96 12.72 -16.14 -4.15
CA VAL A 96 12.68 -16.62 -5.55
C VAL A 96 13.20 -15.53 -6.49
N ALA A 97 12.76 -14.29 -6.33
CA ALA A 97 13.22 -13.16 -7.14
C ALA A 97 14.75 -12.96 -7.01
N VAL A 98 15.27 -13.02 -5.77
CA VAL A 98 16.71 -12.93 -5.50
C VAL A 98 17.49 -14.07 -6.16
N ALA A 99 17.05 -15.32 -5.90
CA ALA A 99 17.78 -16.51 -6.39
C ALA A 99 17.80 -16.59 -7.92
N GLN A 100 16.76 -16.09 -8.59
CA GLN A 100 16.65 -16.07 -10.05
C GLN A 100 17.22 -14.82 -10.71
N GLY A 101 17.72 -13.85 -9.94
CA GLY A 101 18.22 -12.58 -10.48
C GLY A 101 17.13 -11.73 -11.13
N ARG A 102 15.85 -11.88 -10.75
CA ARG A 102 14.71 -11.22 -11.40
C ARG A 102 14.41 -9.86 -10.81
N THR A 103 13.83 -9.00 -11.63
CA THR A 103 13.21 -7.75 -11.18
C THR A 103 11.78 -8.05 -10.69
N ALA A 104 11.44 -7.49 -9.54
CA ALA A 104 10.12 -7.67 -8.94
C ALA A 104 9.62 -6.38 -8.25
N ALA A 105 8.36 -6.09 -8.46
CA ALA A 105 7.65 -5.04 -7.74
C ALA A 105 7.09 -5.61 -6.42
N THR A 106 7.33 -4.91 -5.32
CA THR A 106 6.92 -5.33 -3.99
C THR A 106 5.48 -4.95 -3.68
N THR A 107 4.70 -5.91 -3.16
CA THR A 107 3.36 -5.66 -2.58
C THR A 107 3.49 -4.98 -1.22
N VAL A 108 2.37 -4.59 -0.61
CA VAL A 108 2.35 -4.06 0.77
C VAL A 108 3.11 -4.98 1.72
N ALA A 109 2.84 -6.30 1.69
CA ALA A 109 3.52 -7.28 2.55
C ALA A 109 5.05 -7.29 2.34
N ALA A 110 5.51 -7.34 1.09
CA ALA A 110 6.94 -7.35 0.80
C ALA A 110 7.60 -6.02 1.19
N THR A 111 6.92 -4.91 0.93
CA THR A 111 7.38 -3.56 1.28
C THR A 111 7.49 -3.38 2.79
N MET A 112 6.48 -3.79 3.58
CA MET A 112 6.52 -3.76 5.04
C MET A 112 7.72 -4.51 5.58
N PHE A 113 7.93 -5.74 5.08
CA PHE A 113 9.05 -6.57 5.52
C PHE A 113 10.39 -5.89 5.25
N LEU A 114 10.64 -5.42 4.02
CA LEU A 114 11.90 -4.79 3.64
C LEU A 114 12.10 -3.42 4.32
N ALA A 115 11.04 -2.64 4.46
CA ALA A 115 11.05 -1.38 5.20
C ALA A 115 11.49 -1.58 6.66
N HIS A 116 10.86 -2.55 7.34
CA HIS A 116 11.24 -2.89 8.72
C HIS A 116 12.69 -3.35 8.86
N GLN A 117 13.16 -4.21 7.95
CA GLN A 117 14.56 -4.66 7.94
C GLN A 117 15.54 -3.50 7.71
N ALA A 118 15.12 -2.44 7.01
CA ALA A 118 15.91 -1.22 6.80
C ALA A 118 15.80 -0.22 7.95
N GLY A 119 14.91 -0.44 8.94
CA GLY A 119 14.67 0.50 10.05
C GLY A 119 13.53 1.50 9.78
N ILE A 120 12.79 1.37 8.69
CA ILE A 120 11.65 2.25 8.36
C ILE A 120 10.39 1.72 9.04
N ARG A 121 9.65 2.61 9.73
CA ARG A 121 8.48 2.27 10.55
C ARG A 121 7.15 2.76 9.97
N VAL A 122 7.17 3.51 8.87
CA VAL A 122 5.97 4.05 8.20
C VAL A 122 6.03 3.76 6.72
N MET A 123 4.91 3.32 6.15
CA MET A 123 4.74 3.24 4.71
C MET A 123 3.42 3.85 4.25
N ALA A 124 3.38 4.27 2.99
CA ALA A 124 2.15 4.67 2.31
C ALA A 124 1.85 3.74 1.14
N THR A 125 0.55 3.52 0.93
CA THR A 125 0.01 2.81 -0.24
C THR A 125 -1.35 3.40 -0.61
N GLY A 126 -1.86 3.07 -1.78
CA GLY A 126 -3.25 3.40 -2.14
C GLY A 126 -4.25 2.64 -1.28
N GLY A 127 -4.08 1.33 -1.14
CA GLY A 127 -4.93 0.47 -0.32
C GLY A 127 -4.32 -0.91 -0.11
N ILE A 128 -4.58 -1.49 1.05
CA ILE A 128 -4.13 -2.84 1.39
C ILE A 128 -4.91 -3.90 0.59
N GLY A 129 -4.29 -5.06 0.44
CA GLY A 129 -5.02 -6.27 0.08
C GLY A 129 -5.90 -6.76 1.24
N GLY A 130 -6.84 -7.63 0.94
CA GLY A 130 -7.79 -8.16 1.91
C GLY A 130 -8.35 -9.51 1.48
N ALA A 131 -9.54 -9.85 1.96
CA ALA A 131 -10.29 -11.03 1.52
C ALA A 131 -11.01 -10.74 0.21
N HIS A 132 -10.93 -11.62 -0.76
CA HIS A 132 -11.72 -11.51 -1.98
C HIS A 132 -13.21 -11.84 -1.72
N ARG A 133 -14.10 -11.25 -2.53
CA ARG A 133 -15.54 -11.52 -2.44
C ARG A 133 -15.82 -13.01 -2.68
N PRO A 134 -16.84 -13.62 -2.04
CA PRO A 134 -17.10 -15.08 -2.08
C PRO A 134 -17.30 -15.67 -3.46
N SER A 135 -17.68 -14.86 -4.46
CA SER A 135 -17.83 -15.26 -5.86
C SER A 135 -16.51 -15.72 -6.53
N ALA A 136 -15.35 -15.33 -5.97
CA ALA A 136 -14.04 -15.76 -6.45
C ALA A 136 -13.63 -17.08 -5.77
N ASN A 137 -12.72 -17.03 -4.81
CA ASN A 137 -12.29 -18.17 -4.01
C ASN A 137 -12.38 -17.77 -2.53
N PRO A 138 -13.14 -18.49 -1.68
CA PRO A 138 -13.30 -18.12 -0.28
C PRO A 138 -11.98 -18.12 0.51
N TRP A 139 -10.93 -18.76 -0.02
CA TRP A 139 -9.58 -18.82 0.57
C TRP A 139 -8.60 -17.82 -0.05
N ASP A 140 -9.05 -16.99 -1.00
CA ASP A 140 -8.22 -15.94 -1.59
C ASP A 140 -8.13 -14.73 -0.65
N ILE A 141 -7.10 -14.78 0.21
CA ILE A 141 -6.81 -13.79 1.24
C ILE A 141 -5.41 -13.24 0.99
N SER A 142 -5.27 -11.92 0.97
CA SER A 142 -3.98 -11.26 0.77
C SER A 142 -2.99 -11.55 1.90
N ALA A 143 -1.74 -11.77 1.52
CA ALA A 143 -0.64 -11.88 2.47
C ALA A 143 -0.40 -10.58 3.27
N ASP A 144 -0.93 -9.46 2.81
CA ASP A 144 -0.82 -8.16 3.48
C ASP A 144 -1.40 -8.22 4.90
N LEU A 145 -2.53 -8.93 5.10
CA LEU A 145 -3.17 -9.06 6.40
C LEU A 145 -2.27 -9.80 7.40
N PHE A 146 -1.61 -10.86 6.93
CA PHE A 146 -0.68 -11.63 7.77
C PHE A 146 0.63 -10.89 8.04
N GLU A 147 1.09 -10.04 7.09
CA GLU A 147 2.27 -9.24 7.31
C GLU A 147 2.02 -8.11 8.32
N LEU A 148 0.83 -7.49 8.26
CA LEU A 148 0.38 -6.54 9.27
C LEU A 148 0.40 -7.15 10.69
N ALA A 149 0.08 -8.43 10.83
CA ALA A 149 0.07 -9.12 12.12
C ALA A 149 1.47 -9.43 12.69
N ARG A 150 2.56 -9.21 11.93
CA ARG A 150 3.91 -9.65 12.36
C ARG A 150 5.01 -8.62 12.18
N THR A 151 4.79 -7.57 11.39
CA THR A 151 5.83 -6.59 11.04
C THR A 151 5.46 -5.22 11.55
N PRO A 152 6.22 -4.64 12.49
CA PRO A 152 5.86 -3.39 13.19
C PRO A 152 6.10 -2.15 12.32
N VAL A 153 5.25 -1.96 11.32
CA VAL A 153 5.20 -0.83 10.40
C VAL A 153 3.77 -0.28 10.36
N ALA A 154 3.62 1.04 10.47
CA ALA A 154 2.35 1.72 10.27
C ALA A 154 2.08 1.89 8.78
N VAL A 155 0.91 1.40 8.32
CA VAL A 155 0.49 1.46 6.92
C VAL A 155 -0.59 2.51 6.75
N VAL A 156 -0.26 3.61 6.07
CA VAL A 156 -1.21 4.67 5.71
C VAL A 156 -1.82 4.34 4.34
N CYS A 157 -3.15 4.26 4.27
CA CYS A 157 -3.86 3.85 3.06
C CYS A 157 -5.29 4.40 3.01
N SER A 158 -5.96 4.26 1.87
CA SER A 158 -7.40 4.56 1.74
C SER A 158 -8.29 3.31 1.94
N GLY A 159 -7.93 2.50 2.95
CA GLY A 159 -8.62 1.27 3.27
C GLY A 159 -8.15 0.07 2.45
N ALA A 160 -9.01 -0.94 2.31
CA ALA A 160 -8.78 -2.08 1.43
C ALA A 160 -9.20 -1.75 -0.01
N LYS A 161 -8.55 -2.38 -0.99
CA LYS A 161 -8.92 -2.21 -2.41
C LYS A 161 -10.40 -2.49 -2.62
N SER A 162 -11.06 -1.63 -3.36
CA SER A 162 -12.53 -1.57 -3.49
C SER A 162 -13.21 -2.84 -4.01
N ILE A 163 -12.46 -3.70 -4.71
CA ILE A 163 -12.93 -4.99 -5.24
C ILE A 163 -13.01 -6.09 -4.17
N LEU A 164 -12.56 -5.81 -2.94
CA LEU A 164 -12.46 -6.79 -1.86
C LEU A 164 -13.72 -6.78 -0.97
N ASP A 165 -13.85 -7.83 -0.19
CA ASP A 165 -14.84 -7.96 0.88
C ASP A 165 -14.34 -7.22 2.12
N ILE A 166 -14.80 -5.99 2.30
CA ILE A 166 -14.34 -5.12 3.40
C ILE A 166 -14.76 -5.66 4.78
N PRO A 167 -16.03 -6.05 5.02
CA PRO A 167 -16.41 -6.64 6.30
C PRO A 167 -15.52 -7.83 6.68
N ARG A 168 -15.34 -8.77 5.78
CA ARG A 168 -14.49 -9.95 6.01
C ARG A 168 -13.01 -9.58 6.22
N THR A 169 -12.51 -8.56 5.53
CA THR A 169 -11.14 -8.06 5.70
C THR A 169 -10.94 -7.50 7.10
N LEU A 170 -11.91 -6.73 7.62
CA LEU A 170 -11.85 -6.17 8.97
C LEU A 170 -11.93 -7.24 10.06
N GLU A 171 -12.79 -8.25 9.90
CA GLU A 171 -12.87 -9.42 10.81
C GLU A 171 -11.53 -10.18 10.90
N ILE A 172 -10.84 -10.34 9.75
CA ILE A 172 -9.52 -10.98 9.73
C ILE A 172 -8.48 -10.10 10.44
N LEU A 173 -8.48 -8.78 10.21
CA LEU A 173 -7.56 -7.86 10.88
C LEU A 173 -7.78 -7.86 12.40
N GLU A 174 -9.05 -7.86 12.86
CA GLU A 174 -9.40 -7.98 14.27
C GLU A 174 -8.90 -9.30 14.87
N THR A 175 -9.17 -10.43 14.22
CA THR A 175 -8.72 -11.76 14.64
C THR A 175 -7.19 -11.83 14.75
N LEU A 176 -6.47 -11.14 13.87
CA LEU A 176 -5.02 -11.06 13.85
C LEU A 176 -4.45 -10.02 14.83
N GLY A 177 -5.29 -9.28 15.56
CA GLY A 177 -4.87 -8.25 16.50
C GLY A 177 -4.26 -7.01 15.86
N VAL A 178 -4.63 -6.69 14.62
CA VAL A 178 -4.15 -5.53 13.88
C VAL A 178 -5.07 -4.33 14.10
N PRO A 179 -4.62 -3.26 14.77
CA PRO A 179 -5.42 -2.06 14.95
C PRO A 179 -5.73 -1.37 13.62
N VAL A 180 -7.00 -0.95 13.46
CA VAL A 180 -7.46 -0.16 12.33
C VAL A 180 -7.93 1.20 12.85
N ILE A 181 -7.22 2.25 12.47
CA ILE A 181 -7.43 3.62 12.92
C ILE A 181 -7.96 4.45 11.76
N GLY A 182 -9.05 5.16 11.95
CA GLY A 182 -9.59 6.12 10.97
C GLY A 182 -9.00 7.51 11.17
N TYR A 183 -8.32 8.05 10.15
CA TYR A 183 -7.86 9.43 10.17
C TYR A 183 -8.94 10.34 9.57
N GLY A 184 -9.53 11.20 10.39
CA GLY A 184 -10.65 12.07 10.00
C GLY A 184 -11.93 11.33 9.64
N THR A 185 -12.10 10.07 10.07
CA THR A 185 -13.27 9.25 9.74
C THR A 185 -13.60 8.27 10.85
N GLU A 186 -14.89 7.99 11.04
CA GLU A 186 -15.42 6.95 11.94
C GLU A 186 -15.66 5.63 11.19
N GLU A 187 -15.60 5.64 9.86
CA GLU A 187 -15.82 4.48 9.02
C GLU A 187 -14.57 4.13 8.21
N PHE A 188 -14.34 2.85 7.99
CA PHE A 188 -13.25 2.36 7.16
C PHE A 188 -13.49 2.76 5.71
N PRO A 189 -12.54 3.44 5.04
CA PRO A 189 -12.70 3.83 3.64
C PRO A 189 -12.72 2.63 2.71
N ALA A 190 -13.44 2.75 1.60
CA ALA A 190 -13.56 1.72 0.55
C ALA A 190 -12.78 2.09 -0.70
N PHE A 191 -11.55 2.59 -0.54
CA PHE A 191 -10.63 2.95 -1.61
C PHE A 191 -11.14 4.08 -2.50
N TYR A 192 -12.03 3.78 -3.47
CA TYR A 192 -12.63 4.77 -4.35
C TYR A 192 -13.85 5.48 -3.75
N VAL A 193 -14.41 4.91 -2.69
CA VAL A 193 -15.56 5.44 -1.98
C VAL A 193 -15.15 5.83 -0.56
N ARG A 194 -15.61 6.97 -0.08
CA ARG A 194 -15.18 7.52 1.22
C ARG A 194 -15.61 6.68 2.42
N SER A 195 -16.69 5.94 2.30
CA SER A 195 -17.28 5.14 3.38
C SER A 195 -17.62 3.74 2.89
N SER A 196 -17.26 2.73 3.67
CA SER A 196 -17.70 1.35 3.49
C SER A 196 -18.97 1.00 4.26
N GLY A 197 -19.39 1.86 5.18
CA GLY A 197 -20.44 1.54 6.16
C GLY A 197 -19.95 0.67 7.33
N GLN A 198 -18.64 0.41 7.42
CA GLN A 198 -18.02 -0.37 8.49
C GLN A 198 -17.27 0.58 9.42
N ALA A 199 -17.55 0.51 10.72
CA ALA A 199 -16.86 1.33 11.71
C ALA A 199 -15.36 0.98 11.81
N VAL A 200 -14.52 1.96 12.13
CA VAL A 200 -13.15 1.74 12.57
C VAL A 200 -13.08 1.59 14.09
N GLY A 201 -12.01 0.97 14.58
CA GLY A 201 -11.82 0.80 16.02
C GLY A 201 -11.61 2.12 16.77
N CYS A 202 -11.05 3.13 16.12
CA CYS A 202 -10.77 4.44 16.71
C CYS A 202 -10.66 5.49 15.60
N ARG A 203 -11.29 6.66 15.79
CA ARG A 203 -11.06 7.86 14.99
C ARG A 203 -10.00 8.74 15.63
N ILE A 204 -9.14 9.29 14.82
CA ILE A 204 -8.18 10.33 15.17
C ILE A 204 -8.23 11.46 14.15
N ASP A 205 -7.82 12.66 14.58
CA ASP A 205 -7.82 13.86 13.73
C ASP A 205 -6.44 14.54 13.65
N SER A 206 -5.39 13.91 14.27
CA SER A 206 -4.05 14.48 14.22
C SER A 206 -2.94 13.43 14.08
N PRO A 207 -1.83 13.76 13.36
CA PRO A 207 -0.67 12.88 13.23
C PRO A 207 0.03 12.59 14.56
N GLU A 208 -0.02 13.52 15.52
CA GLU A 208 0.58 13.38 16.84
C GLU A 208 -0.10 12.26 17.65
N VAL A 209 -1.43 12.16 17.55
CA VAL A 209 -2.19 11.08 18.21
C VAL A 209 -1.92 9.76 17.50
N ALA A 210 -1.83 9.76 16.16
CA ALA A 210 -1.44 8.57 15.41
C ALA A 210 -0.07 8.05 15.86
N ALA A 211 0.92 8.93 15.99
CA ALA A 211 2.28 8.57 16.43
C ALA A 211 2.28 7.99 17.84
N LYS A 212 1.51 8.57 18.78
CA LYS A 212 1.37 8.02 20.14
C LYS A 212 0.78 6.61 20.11
N ILE A 213 -0.28 6.39 19.35
CA ILE A 213 -0.89 5.06 19.23
C ILE A 213 0.11 4.06 18.64
N CYS A 214 0.86 4.43 17.60
CA CYS A 214 1.91 3.59 17.03
C CYS A 214 2.95 3.19 18.08
N LEU A 215 3.48 4.14 18.82
CA LEU A 215 4.51 3.90 19.85
C LEU A 215 3.98 3.00 20.97
N GLU A 216 2.80 3.30 21.52
CA GLU A 216 2.21 2.48 22.58
C GLU A 216 1.89 1.07 22.09
N HIS A 217 1.36 0.92 20.87
CA HIS A 217 1.11 -0.38 20.28
C HIS A 217 2.40 -1.21 20.17
N TRP A 218 3.48 -0.61 19.70
CA TRP A 218 4.78 -1.29 19.60
C TRP A 218 5.44 -1.55 20.94
N ASN A 219 5.31 -0.65 21.93
CA ASN A 219 5.79 -0.83 23.29
C ASN A 219 5.08 -2.00 24.01
N LEU A 220 3.82 -2.24 23.66
CA LEU A 220 3.04 -3.39 24.13
C LEU A 220 3.36 -4.70 23.39
N GLY A 221 4.32 -4.69 22.45
CA GLY A 221 4.71 -5.86 21.67
C GLY A 221 3.83 -6.08 20.42
N GLY A 222 3.01 -5.09 20.05
CA GLY A 222 2.21 -5.13 18.83
C GLY A 222 3.06 -5.04 17.56
N ALA A 223 2.48 -5.51 16.44
CA ALA A 223 3.12 -5.51 15.13
C ALA A 223 2.67 -4.32 14.26
N GLY A 224 2.18 -4.56 13.06
CA GLY A 224 1.68 -3.52 12.17
C GLY A 224 0.34 -2.96 12.61
N LEU A 225 0.00 -1.81 12.06
CA LEU A 225 -1.31 -1.18 12.22
C LEU A 225 -1.69 -0.43 10.94
N VAL A 226 -2.99 -0.20 10.75
CA VAL A 226 -3.55 0.50 9.60
C VAL A 226 -4.03 1.88 10.03
N VAL A 227 -3.53 2.93 9.35
CA VAL A 227 -4.08 4.29 9.43
C VAL A 227 -4.84 4.56 8.14
N ALA A 228 -6.16 4.50 8.22
CA ALA A 228 -7.05 4.59 7.07
C ALA A 228 -7.56 6.02 6.89
N GLN A 229 -7.26 6.63 5.73
CA GLN A 229 -7.70 7.97 5.35
C GLN A 229 -8.67 7.89 4.17
N PRO A 230 -9.87 8.51 4.23
CA PRO A 230 -10.76 8.55 3.09
C PRO A 230 -10.12 9.25 1.88
N PRO A 231 -10.45 8.82 0.65
CA PRO A 231 -10.01 9.53 -0.54
C PRO A 231 -10.52 10.98 -0.53
N PRO A 232 -9.82 11.92 -1.23
CA PRO A 232 -10.25 13.32 -1.32
C PRO A 232 -11.68 13.45 -1.86
N VAL A 233 -12.45 14.36 -1.28
CA VAL A 233 -13.89 14.53 -1.58
C VAL A 233 -14.13 14.81 -3.06
N GLU A 234 -13.26 15.64 -3.66
CA GLU A 234 -13.40 16.11 -5.04
C GLU A 234 -13.25 14.99 -6.07
N PHE A 235 -12.62 13.88 -5.70
CA PHE A 235 -12.33 12.78 -6.61
C PHE A 235 -13.10 11.51 -6.26
N ALA A 236 -13.59 11.38 -5.02
CA ALA A 236 -14.29 10.19 -4.56
C ALA A 236 -15.52 9.87 -5.44
N LEU A 237 -15.72 8.58 -5.68
CA LEU A 237 -16.92 8.13 -6.37
C LEU A 237 -18.10 8.00 -5.39
N GLU A 238 -19.29 8.24 -5.93
CA GLU A 238 -20.52 7.87 -5.24
C GLU A 238 -20.64 6.34 -5.16
N ARG A 239 -21.06 5.83 -4.01
CA ARG A 239 -21.15 4.37 -3.77
C ARG A 239 -21.99 3.65 -4.84
N THR A 240 -23.11 4.25 -5.22
CA THR A 240 -24.00 3.67 -6.24
C THR A 240 -23.38 3.63 -7.64
N GLU A 241 -22.58 4.62 -8.01
CA GLU A 241 -21.82 4.66 -9.27
C GLU A 241 -20.76 3.54 -9.26
N PHE A 242 -20.00 3.45 -8.18
CA PHE A 242 -18.96 2.45 -8.01
C PHE A 242 -19.51 1.02 -8.03
N GLU A 243 -20.57 0.70 -7.26
CA GLU A 243 -21.14 -0.66 -7.22
C GLU A 243 -21.71 -1.10 -8.56
N LYS A 244 -22.29 -0.19 -9.35
CA LYS A 244 -22.75 -0.49 -10.72
C LYS A 244 -21.57 -0.84 -11.65
N ALA A 245 -20.51 -0.04 -11.60
CA ALA A 245 -19.31 -0.28 -12.40
C ALA A 245 -18.62 -1.60 -12.01
N LEU A 246 -18.53 -1.88 -10.72
CA LEU A 246 -17.94 -3.13 -10.23
C LEU A 246 -18.75 -4.35 -10.60
N ALA A 247 -20.09 -4.31 -10.44
CA ALA A 247 -20.96 -5.43 -10.83
C ALA A 247 -20.83 -5.75 -12.33
N LEU A 248 -20.68 -4.74 -13.18
CA LEU A 248 -20.44 -4.93 -14.62
C LEU A 248 -19.07 -5.58 -14.86
N ALA A 249 -18.03 -5.11 -14.19
CA ALA A 249 -16.67 -5.66 -14.32
C ALA A 249 -16.60 -7.12 -13.83
N GLU A 250 -17.24 -7.45 -12.71
CA GLU A 250 -17.32 -8.80 -12.16
C GLU A 250 -18.07 -9.75 -13.12
N LYS A 251 -19.17 -9.29 -13.73
CA LYS A 251 -19.90 -10.05 -14.74
C LYS A 251 -19.00 -10.36 -15.95
N GLN A 252 -18.29 -9.36 -16.47
CA GLN A 252 -17.37 -9.53 -17.60
C GLN A 252 -16.21 -10.47 -17.26
N ALA A 253 -15.67 -10.40 -16.04
CA ALA A 253 -14.63 -11.31 -15.55
C ALA A 253 -15.12 -12.76 -15.50
N ALA A 254 -16.36 -12.98 -15.03
CA ALA A 254 -16.98 -14.30 -15.00
C ALA A 254 -17.21 -14.86 -16.40
N GLU A 255 -17.72 -14.07 -17.34
CA GLU A 255 -17.92 -14.44 -18.74
C GLU A 255 -16.59 -14.76 -19.44
N GLY A 256 -15.53 -14.00 -19.15
CA GLY A 256 -14.16 -14.23 -19.65
C GLY A 256 -13.38 -15.31 -18.90
N ASN A 257 -13.98 -15.96 -17.88
CA ASN A 257 -13.32 -16.94 -17.00
C ASN A 257 -11.99 -16.44 -16.39
N VAL A 258 -11.89 -15.14 -16.09
CA VAL A 258 -10.72 -14.52 -15.48
C VAL A 258 -10.69 -14.83 -13.99
N ARG A 259 -9.60 -15.45 -13.50
CA ARG A 259 -9.48 -15.93 -12.11
C ARG A 259 -8.04 -15.74 -11.57
N GLY A 260 -7.88 -15.89 -10.24
CA GLY A 260 -6.59 -15.87 -9.57
C GLY A 260 -5.84 -14.54 -9.72
N PRO A 261 -4.52 -14.55 -9.90
CA PRO A 261 -3.71 -13.32 -9.92
C PRO A 261 -4.10 -12.32 -11.02
N ALA A 262 -4.74 -12.77 -12.10
CA ALA A 262 -5.21 -11.92 -13.20
C ALA A 262 -6.51 -11.16 -12.88
N LEU A 263 -7.29 -11.59 -11.89
CA LEU A 263 -8.61 -11.02 -11.62
C LEU A 263 -8.52 -9.56 -11.18
N THR A 264 -7.65 -9.24 -10.22
CA THR A 264 -7.51 -7.86 -9.71
C THR A 264 -7.12 -6.85 -10.81
N PRO A 265 -6.07 -7.08 -11.61
CA PRO A 265 -5.73 -6.18 -12.72
C PRO A 265 -6.88 -6.02 -13.71
N TYR A 266 -7.56 -7.12 -14.06
CA TYR A 266 -8.69 -7.09 -14.97
C TYR A 266 -9.85 -6.23 -14.46
N LEU A 267 -10.25 -6.42 -13.19
CA LEU A 267 -11.34 -5.63 -12.59
C LEU A 267 -10.99 -4.14 -12.53
N LEU A 268 -9.75 -3.80 -12.19
CA LEU A 268 -9.31 -2.40 -12.16
C LEU A 268 -9.34 -1.75 -13.54
N ASP A 269 -8.94 -2.48 -14.58
CA ASP A 269 -9.00 -2.03 -15.96
C ASP A 269 -10.45 -1.79 -16.41
N ARG A 270 -11.34 -2.76 -16.16
CA ARG A 270 -12.78 -2.61 -16.48
C ARG A 270 -13.45 -1.48 -15.69
N LEU A 271 -13.04 -1.24 -14.44
CA LEU A 271 -13.50 -0.09 -13.67
C LEU A 271 -13.02 1.23 -14.29
N ALA A 272 -11.79 1.30 -14.79
CA ALA A 272 -11.29 2.48 -15.48
C ALA A 272 -12.13 2.80 -16.74
N ASP A 273 -12.43 1.79 -17.54
CA ASP A 273 -13.31 1.93 -18.71
C ASP A 273 -14.73 2.39 -18.32
N ALA A 274 -15.35 1.70 -17.35
CA ALA A 274 -16.73 1.98 -16.92
C ALA A 274 -16.90 3.37 -16.27
N THR A 275 -15.84 3.94 -15.75
CA THR A 275 -15.84 5.28 -15.09
C THR A 275 -15.21 6.37 -15.94
N CYS A 276 -14.97 6.10 -17.24
CA CYS A 276 -14.30 7.06 -18.16
C CYS A 276 -12.99 7.62 -17.58
N GLY A 277 -12.17 6.78 -16.95
CA GLY A 277 -10.88 7.14 -16.38
C GLY A 277 -10.92 7.87 -15.04
N LYS A 278 -12.09 8.14 -14.44
CA LYS A 278 -12.20 8.81 -13.13
C LYS A 278 -11.41 8.07 -12.05
N VAL A 279 -11.47 6.72 -12.03
CA VAL A 279 -10.74 5.92 -11.03
C VAL A 279 -9.22 6.03 -11.16
N LEU A 280 -8.67 6.29 -12.34
CA LEU A 280 -7.23 6.48 -12.52
C LEU A 280 -6.76 7.77 -11.84
N LYS A 281 -7.51 8.87 -12.07
CA LYS A 281 -7.24 10.15 -11.41
C LYS A 281 -7.40 10.03 -9.90
N LEU A 282 -8.50 9.42 -9.45
CA LEU A 282 -8.76 9.18 -8.03
C LEU A 282 -7.65 8.34 -7.38
N ASN A 283 -7.21 7.27 -8.06
CA ASN A 283 -6.12 6.41 -7.54
C ASN A 283 -4.82 7.20 -7.35
N ARG A 284 -4.47 8.08 -8.30
CA ARG A 284 -3.34 8.98 -8.16
C ARG A 284 -3.48 9.88 -6.92
N GLU A 285 -4.60 10.58 -6.80
CA GLU A 285 -4.81 11.57 -5.73
C GLU A 285 -4.85 10.92 -4.34
N LEU A 286 -5.50 9.75 -4.19
CA LEU A 286 -5.52 9.06 -2.89
C LEU A 286 -4.12 8.57 -2.47
N VAL A 287 -3.30 8.10 -3.43
CA VAL A 287 -1.91 7.69 -3.15
C VAL A 287 -1.08 8.88 -2.67
N VAL A 288 -1.21 10.03 -3.33
CA VAL A 288 -0.49 11.26 -2.98
C VAL A 288 -0.91 11.77 -1.59
N GLU A 289 -2.21 11.76 -1.27
CA GLU A 289 -2.70 12.18 0.05
C GLU A 289 -2.27 11.21 1.16
N ASN A 290 -2.29 9.91 0.90
CA ASN A 290 -1.77 8.92 1.84
C ASN A 290 -0.26 9.09 2.08
N ALA A 291 0.51 9.38 1.04
CA ALA A 291 1.94 9.67 1.13
C ALA A 291 2.20 10.95 1.99
N ARG A 292 1.38 11.99 1.80
CA ARG A 292 1.45 13.23 2.59
C ARG A 292 1.15 12.97 4.08
N LEU A 293 0.12 12.19 4.38
CA LEU A 293 -0.21 11.82 5.76
C LEU A 293 0.88 10.94 6.39
N ALA A 294 1.40 9.96 5.64
CA ALA A 294 2.48 9.10 6.10
C ALA A 294 3.75 9.90 6.46
N ALA A 295 4.07 10.92 5.67
CA ALA A 295 5.20 11.81 5.96
C ALA A 295 4.99 12.61 7.26
N LYS A 296 3.78 13.13 7.51
CA LYS A 296 3.45 13.79 8.77
C LYS A 296 3.57 12.84 9.95
N LEU A 297 3.05 11.61 9.82
CA LEU A 297 3.18 10.57 10.84
C LEU A 297 4.64 10.21 11.10
N ALA A 298 5.45 10.03 10.06
CA ALA A 298 6.87 9.72 10.19
C ALA A 298 7.64 10.83 10.92
N LYS A 299 7.31 12.10 10.69
CA LYS A 299 7.91 13.24 11.41
C LYS A 299 7.58 13.21 12.91
N GLU A 300 6.31 12.94 13.25
CA GLU A 300 5.90 12.84 14.65
C GLU A 300 6.57 11.66 15.38
N LEU A 301 6.79 10.55 14.68
CA LEU A 301 7.53 9.42 15.22
C LEU A 301 9.01 9.73 15.40
N ALA A 302 9.65 10.36 14.41
CA ALA A 302 11.06 10.74 14.49
C ALA A 302 11.36 11.76 15.62
N SER A 303 10.44 12.68 15.90
CA SER A 303 10.58 13.67 16.97
C SER A 303 10.49 13.09 18.39
N ARG A 304 10.11 11.81 18.53
CA ARG A 304 9.87 11.14 19.83
C ARG A 304 10.86 9.99 20.12
N GLN A 305 11.77 9.72 19.18
CA GLN A 305 12.91 8.82 19.36
C GLN A 305 14.10 9.55 19.92
#